data_f4814dce0f9a84772fee562e5bce65c3
#
_entry.id   f4814dce0f9a84772fee562e5bce65c3
#
_cell.length_a   1.000
_cell.length_b   1.000
_cell.length_c   1.000
_cell.angle_alpha   90.00
_cell.angle_beta   90.00
_cell.angle_gamma   90.00
#
_symmetry.space_group_name_H-M   'P 1'
#
loop_
_entity.id
_entity.type
_entity.pdbx_description
1 polymer ?
#
loop_
_entity_poly.entity_id
_entity_poly.type
_entity_poly.pdbx_seq_one_letter_code
_entity_poly.pdbx_strand_id
1 'polypeptide(L)'
;MLTSLEWHRLSLCDWDGYDRRAAQLLAQLQTYAETTDGPLLPPLTASLFPLPPALHRRLGERWAEPTSRRMATLSLPPPPPRPAGRRLRIGYLSTDFRNHAMGNLLHGLFACHDRQRYEVFAYSLADSPDAVTAVIRSGVDHFALVAAESSEAIAQRIRADGIDVLIDLMGHTHHGRPGVLALRPAPLQLHYLGYPGSLGADWIDGVIADAWLIPPEHEPHYRETVHRLPWGFVSSGPLQHQAAPVSPPPSRESIGLTADAVVYACFNRPEKITPALFTGWLEILRQVPGSLLWIINDEPRVEERLRARLDAAGLEPQRLVFSPKVESPAFGQACALADLLLDTSPYGSGATAVIALAAGLPLLTCPGDSFASRMGASLCAATGLEELICPTPEAYQQRAIALGRQPAELQRLRRHLLTRHSELPLFNTAAWVGHLEALLERLLPVEPKNLDTMDAH
;
A
#
# COMPACT_ATOMS: atom_id res chain seq x y z
N MET A 1 7.55 15.37 19.35
CA MET A 1 8.86 15.98 19.08
C MET A 1 9.92 14.94 18.70
N LEU A 2 10.21 13.91 19.49
CA LEU A 2 11.22 12.88 19.15
C LEU A 2 10.91 12.12 17.86
N THR A 3 9.67 11.70 17.66
CA THR A 3 9.23 10.97 16.46
C THR A 3 9.36 11.77 15.18
N SER A 4 9.06 13.06 15.19
CA SER A 4 9.25 13.94 14.03
C SER A 4 10.74 14.14 13.74
N LEU A 5 11.57 14.20 14.77
CA LEU A 5 13.02 14.29 14.62
C LEU A 5 13.59 12.99 14.06
N GLU A 6 13.17 11.84 14.57
CA GLU A 6 13.63 10.53 14.04
C GLU A 6 13.16 10.29 12.61
N TRP A 7 11.93 10.65 12.28
CA TRP A 7 11.46 10.62 10.89
C TRP A 7 12.34 11.51 9.99
N HIS A 8 12.64 12.73 10.42
CA HIS A 8 13.51 13.64 9.67
C HIS A 8 14.92 13.06 9.48
N ARG A 9 15.48 12.43 10.51
CA ARG A 9 16.78 11.74 10.39
C ARG A 9 16.73 10.58 9.42
N LEU A 10 15.70 9.74 9.49
CA LEU A 10 15.49 8.65 8.53
C LEU A 10 15.39 9.19 7.10
N SER A 11 14.62 10.25 6.89
CA SER A 11 14.46 10.85 5.55
C SER A 11 15.75 11.41 4.97
N LEU A 12 16.77 11.61 5.80
CA LEU A 12 18.11 12.05 5.41
C LEU A 12 19.15 10.92 5.45
N CYS A 13 18.77 9.67 5.73
CA CYS A 13 19.71 8.58 6.01
C CYS A 13 20.76 8.95 7.10
N ASP A 14 20.35 9.79 8.10
CA ASP A 14 21.16 10.13 9.27
C ASP A 14 21.03 9.03 10.32
N TRP A 15 21.91 8.05 10.24
CA TRP A 15 21.86 6.85 11.07
C TRP A 15 22.82 6.88 12.26
N ASP A 16 23.46 8.00 12.56
CA ASP A 16 24.37 8.10 13.70
C ASP A 16 23.63 7.82 15.02
N GLY A 17 24.06 6.76 15.72
CA GLY A 17 23.40 6.28 16.94
C GLY A 17 21.98 5.73 16.72
N TYR A 18 21.62 5.26 15.53
CA TYR A 18 20.29 4.76 15.16
C TYR A 18 19.78 3.70 16.14
N ASP A 19 20.55 2.65 16.46
CA ASP A 19 20.09 1.56 17.31
C ASP A 19 19.68 2.04 18.71
N ARG A 20 20.48 2.93 19.30
CA ARG A 20 20.16 3.52 20.60
C ARG A 20 18.87 4.36 20.54
N ARG A 21 18.72 5.19 19.50
CA ARG A 21 17.53 6.03 19.32
C ARG A 21 16.29 5.20 19.02
N ALA A 22 16.40 4.16 18.19
CA ALA A 22 15.31 3.24 17.92
C ALA A 22 14.84 2.51 19.18
N ALA A 23 15.78 2.05 20.04
CA ALA A 23 15.45 1.44 21.32
C ALA A 23 14.76 2.44 22.27
N GLN A 24 15.24 3.68 22.33
CA GLN A 24 14.61 4.73 23.14
C GLN A 24 13.20 5.06 22.65
N LEU A 25 13.02 5.16 21.33
CA LEU A 25 11.71 5.39 20.73
C LEU A 25 10.74 4.23 21.02
N LEU A 26 11.20 2.98 20.89
CA LEU A 26 10.40 1.81 21.21
C LEU A 26 9.89 1.83 22.66
N ALA A 27 10.79 2.09 23.62
CA ALA A 27 10.42 2.19 25.03
C ALA A 27 9.39 3.30 25.31
N GLN A 28 9.55 4.47 24.65
CA GLN A 28 8.57 5.56 24.76
C GLN A 28 7.22 5.20 24.15
N LEU A 29 7.20 4.52 23.01
CA LEU A 29 5.96 4.09 22.36
C LEU A 29 5.22 3.02 23.18
N GLN A 30 5.96 2.12 23.84
CA GLN A 30 5.37 1.14 24.79
C GLN A 30 4.71 1.88 25.96
N THR A 31 5.44 2.79 26.64
CA THR A 31 4.86 3.60 27.72
C THR A 31 3.65 4.40 27.24
N TYR A 32 3.74 5.01 26.07
CA TYR A 32 2.64 5.75 25.47
C TYR A 32 1.42 4.89 25.18
N ALA A 33 1.61 3.66 24.72
CA ALA A 33 0.50 2.73 24.45
C ALA A 33 -0.27 2.33 25.73
N GLU A 34 0.37 2.41 26.90
CA GLU A 34 -0.20 2.07 28.20
C GLU A 34 -0.83 3.28 28.93
N THR A 35 -0.44 4.50 28.58
CA THR A 35 -0.91 5.73 29.25
C THR A 35 -2.03 6.41 28.46
N THR A 36 -2.91 7.14 29.18
CA THR A 36 -4.00 7.92 28.55
C THR A 36 -3.56 9.31 28.11
N ASP A 37 -2.43 9.80 28.62
CA ASP A 37 -1.93 11.16 28.38
C ASP A 37 -0.65 11.14 27.56
N GLY A 38 -0.52 12.07 26.62
CA GLY A 38 0.68 12.24 25.82
C GLY A 38 0.39 12.61 24.37
N PRO A 39 1.40 13.14 23.64
CA PRO A 39 1.24 13.51 22.24
C PRO A 39 1.00 12.29 21.37
N LEU A 40 -0.03 12.36 20.50
CA LEU A 40 -0.34 11.30 19.56
C LEU A 40 0.76 11.17 18.49
N LEU A 41 1.31 9.96 18.33
CA LEU A 41 2.17 9.64 17.21
C LEU A 41 1.32 9.13 16.05
N PRO A 42 1.44 9.70 14.84
CA PRO A 42 0.77 9.14 13.67
C PRO A 42 1.17 7.68 13.46
N PRO A 43 0.23 6.73 13.46
CA PRO A 43 0.56 5.29 13.36
C PRO A 43 1.28 4.94 12.06
N LEU A 44 1.03 5.69 10.98
CA LEU A 44 1.74 5.52 9.71
C LEU A 44 3.26 5.82 9.86
N THR A 45 3.63 6.83 10.64
CA THR A 45 5.04 7.12 10.94
C THR A 45 5.66 6.01 11.79
N ALA A 46 4.89 5.43 12.70
CA ALA A 46 5.33 4.32 13.54
C ALA A 46 5.71 3.08 12.70
N SER A 47 5.04 2.84 11.57
CA SER A 47 5.33 1.69 10.70
C SER A 47 6.70 1.74 9.99
N LEU A 48 7.40 2.87 10.06
CA LEU A 48 8.80 2.99 9.61
C LEU A 48 9.81 2.37 10.58
N PHE A 49 9.37 1.99 11.77
CA PHE A 49 10.23 1.38 12.79
C PHE A 49 9.88 -0.10 12.99
N PRO A 50 10.86 -0.93 13.39
CA PRO A 50 10.63 -2.36 13.63
C PRO A 50 9.90 -2.57 14.98
N LEU A 51 8.62 -2.21 15.02
CA LEU A 51 7.80 -2.34 16.21
C LEU A 51 7.10 -3.70 16.25
N PRO A 52 6.90 -4.28 17.46
CA PRO A 52 6.06 -5.47 17.62
C PRO A 52 4.64 -5.24 17.09
N PRO A 53 4.01 -6.22 16.40
CA PRO A 53 2.67 -6.06 15.83
C PRO A 53 1.60 -5.65 16.85
N ALA A 54 1.66 -6.19 18.07
CA ALA A 54 0.76 -5.80 19.16
C ALA A 54 0.86 -4.30 19.50
N LEU A 55 2.06 -3.72 19.40
CA LEU A 55 2.25 -2.28 19.63
C LEU A 55 1.65 -1.44 18.48
N HIS A 56 1.77 -1.89 17.23
CA HIS A 56 1.09 -1.23 16.11
C HIS A 56 -0.41 -1.14 16.33
N ARG A 57 -1.06 -2.25 16.75
CA ARG A 57 -2.48 -2.27 17.11
C ARG A 57 -2.80 -1.26 18.21
N ARG A 58 -2.05 -1.27 19.31
CA ARG A 58 -2.26 -0.36 20.46
C ARG A 58 -2.12 1.10 20.05
N LEU A 59 -1.16 1.43 19.18
CA LEU A 59 -1.01 2.79 18.65
C LEU A 59 -2.21 3.20 17.77
N GLY A 60 -2.76 2.30 16.98
CA GLY A 60 -3.99 2.52 16.23
C GLY A 60 -5.18 2.78 17.16
N GLU A 61 -5.38 1.95 18.21
CA GLU A 61 -6.42 2.13 19.23
C GLU A 61 -6.33 3.51 19.89
N ARG A 62 -5.13 3.89 20.30
CA ARG A 62 -4.85 5.21 20.92
C ARG A 62 -5.13 6.38 19.97
N TRP A 63 -4.80 6.21 18.71
CA TRP A 63 -5.04 7.23 17.69
C TRP A 63 -6.54 7.41 17.38
N ALA A 64 -7.30 6.32 17.39
CA ALA A 64 -8.75 6.33 17.11
C ALA A 64 -9.58 6.89 18.28
N GLU A 65 -9.12 6.72 19.52
CA GLU A 65 -9.87 7.03 20.75
C GLU A 65 -10.43 8.46 20.82
N PRO A 66 -9.67 9.54 20.55
CA PRO A 66 -10.21 10.90 20.58
C PRO A 66 -11.36 11.13 19.59
N THR A 67 -11.29 10.49 18.42
CA THR A 67 -12.35 10.54 17.42
C THR A 67 -13.59 9.81 17.92
N SER A 68 -13.43 8.60 18.48
CA SER A 68 -14.51 7.82 19.04
C SER A 68 -15.24 8.56 20.15
N ARG A 69 -14.49 9.16 21.08
CA ARG A 69 -15.07 9.98 22.17
C ARG A 69 -15.85 11.17 21.65
N ARG A 70 -15.30 11.92 20.67
CA ARG A 70 -15.94 13.10 20.10
C ARG A 70 -17.24 12.76 19.37
N MET A 71 -17.24 11.64 18.62
CA MET A 71 -18.41 11.24 17.83
C MET A 71 -19.48 10.50 18.66
N ALA A 72 -19.15 9.97 19.85
CA ALA A 72 -20.08 9.24 20.70
C ALA A 72 -21.32 10.03 21.15
N THR A 73 -21.26 11.38 21.09
CA THR A 73 -22.40 12.25 21.45
C THR A 73 -23.33 12.53 20.28
N LEU A 74 -22.95 12.09 19.07
CA LEU A 74 -23.71 12.31 17.84
C LEU A 74 -24.34 10.98 17.41
N SER A 75 -25.53 11.08 16.81
CA SER A 75 -26.24 9.92 16.25
C SER A 75 -26.76 10.25 14.86
N LEU A 76 -26.70 9.28 13.98
CA LEU A 76 -27.36 9.34 12.68
C LEU A 76 -28.77 8.75 12.77
N PRO A 77 -29.72 9.19 11.93
CA PRO A 77 -31.00 8.51 11.80
C PRO A 77 -30.78 7.04 11.39
N PRO A 78 -31.72 6.13 11.71
CA PRO A 78 -31.63 4.75 11.26
C PRO A 78 -31.45 4.69 9.74
N PRO A 79 -30.70 3.68 9.22
CA PRO A 79 -30.55 3.53 7.78
C PRO A 79 -31.92 3.33 7.12
N PRO A 80 -32.12 3.85 5.89
CA PRO A 80 -33.33 3.54 5.14
C PRO A 80 -33.43 2.02 4.92
N PRO A 81 -34.64 1.45 4.98
CA PRO A 81 -34.85 0.03 4.73
C PRO A 81 -34.35 -0.34 3.31
N ARG A 82 -33.75 -1.50 3.19
CA ARG A 82 -33.31 -2.01 1.89
C ARG A 82 -34.49 -2.64 1.17
N PRO A 83 -34.99 -2.08 0.06
CA PRO A 83 -36.03 -2.70 -0.72
C PRO A 83 -35.57 -4.05 -1.29
N ALA A 84 -36.44 -5.06 -1.28
CA ALA A 84 -36.15 -6.35 -1.90
C ALA A 84 -35.81 -6.16 -3.39
N GLY A 85 -34.74 -6.83 -3.84
CA GLY A 85 -34.28 -6.75 -5.23
C GLY A 85 -33.48 -5.49 -5.60
N ARG A 86 -33.26 -4.55 -4.67
CA ARG A 86 -32.35 -3.42 -4.92
C ARG A 86 -30.90 -3.92 -5.03
N ARG A 87 -30.15 -3.38 -5.99
CA ARG A 87 -28.70 -3.59 -6.09
C ARG A 87 -28.02 -3.23 -4.77
N LEU A 88 -26.97 -3.97 -4.43
CA LEU A 88 -26.13 -3.67 -3.26
C LEU A 88 -25.36 -2.37 -3.53
N ARG A 89 -25.39 -1.41 -2.60
CA ARG A 89 -24.70 -0.12 -2.72
C ARG A 89 -23.36 -0.17 -2.02
N ILE A 90 -22.30 -0.03 -2.81
CA ILE A 90 -20.92 0.03 -2.31
C ILE A 90 -20.47 1.48 -2.37
N GLY A 91 -20.11 2.05 -1.21
CA GLY A 91 -19.50 3.37 -1.10
C GLY A 91 -18.00 3.27 -0.88
N TYR A 92 -17.22 4.06 -1.60
CA TYR A 92 -15.79 4.22 -1.41
C TYR A 92 -15.50 5.64 -0.92
N LEU A 93 -14.71 5.77 0.15
CA LEU A 93 -14.34 7.04 0.76
C LEU A 93 -12.84 7.28 0.63
N SER A 94 -12.40 8.37 -0.03
CA SER A 94 -10.97 8.66 -0.19
C SER A 94 -10.68 10.14 -0.48
N THR A 95 -9.55 10.64 0.00
CA THR A 95 -8.90 11.89 -0.47
C THR A 95 -8.11 11.66 -1.76
N ASP A 96 -7.80 10.43 -2.10
CA ASP A 96 -6.82 10.07 -3.14
C ASP A 96 -7.46 9.65 -4.47
N PHE A 97 -8.70 10.04 -4.73
CA PHE A 97 -9.35 9.92 -6.04
C PHE A 97 -8.80 10.96 -7.04
N ARG A 98 -7.48 10.98 -7.16
CA ARG A 98 -6.69 11.93 -7.95
C ARG A 98 -5.35 11.30 -8.31
N ASN A 99 -4.48 12.05 -9.00
CA ASN A 99 -3.09 11.62 -9.24
C ASN A 99 -2.31 11.50 -7.92
N HIS A 100 -2.44 10.34 -7.34
CA HIS A 100 -1.80 9.87 -6.13
C HIS A 100 -1.55 8.38 -6.25
N ALA A 101 -0.61 7.82 -5.47
CA ALA A 101 -0.30 6.39 -5.51
C ALA A 101 -1.57 5.51 -5.42
N MET A 102 -2.49 5.83 -4.50
CA MET A 102 -3.75 5.11 -4.32
C MET A 102 -4.71 5.26 -5.51
N GLY A 103 -4.91 6.50 -5.99
CA GLY A 103 -5.74 6.76 -7.17
C GLY A 103 -5.23 6.01 -8.39
N ASN A 104 -3.91 6.02 -8.61
CA ASN A 104 -3.27 5.31 -9.72
C ASN A 104 -3.37 3.78 -9.60
N LEU A 105 -3.39 3.22 -8.40
CA LEU A 105 -3.63 1.79 -8.20
C LEU A 105 -5.08 1.40 -8.44
N LEU A 106 -6.04 2.25 -8.10
CA LEU A 106 -7.45 1.88 -8.00
C LEU A 106 -8.32 2.36 -9.15
N HIS A 107 -7.87 3.33 -9.98
CA HIS A 107 -8.77 3.99 -10.95
C HIS A 107 -9.47 3.03 -11.92
N GLY A 108 -8.90 1.88 -12.24
CA GLY A 108 -9.51 0.84 -13.06
C GLY A 108 -10.45 -0.12 -12.31
N LEU A 109 -10.40 -0.14 -10.97
CA LEU A 109 -11.16 -1.07 -10.14
C LEU A 109 -12.67 -0.79 -10.22
N PHE A 110 -13.05 0.47 -10.12
CA PHE A 110 -14.46 0.86 -9.97
C PHE A 110 -15.33 0.45 -11.16
N ALA A 111 -14.77 0.50 -12.38
CA ALA A 111 -15.46 0.10 -13.60
C ALA A 111 -15.68 -1.43 -13.72
N CYS A 112 -14.95 -2.23 -12.95
CA CYS A 112 -15.02 -3.70 -13.00
C CYS A 112 -16.17 -4.30 -12.19
N HIS A 113 -16.88 -3.52 -11.40
CA HIS A 113 -18.05 -4.01 -10.64
C HIS A 113 -19.20 -4.43 -11.56
N ASP A 114 -19.87 -5.54 -11.23
CA ASP A 114 -21.08 -5.98 -11.91
C ASP A 114 -22.26 -5.03 -11.66
N ARG A 115 -22.57 -4.18 -12.63
CA ARG A 115 -23.62 -3.15 -12.54
C ARG A 115 -25.04 -3.72 -12.51
N GLN A 116 -25.24 -4.99 -12.79
CA GLN A 116 -26.55 -5.61 -12.60
C GLN A 116 -26.82 -5.90 -11.12
N ARG A 117 -25.77 -6.11 -10.33
CA ARG A 117 -25.84 -6.49 -8.91
C ARG A 117 -25.48 -5.37 -7.96
N TYR A 118 -24.58 -4.48 -8.37
CA TYR A 118 -23.98 -3.43 -7.53
C TYR A 118 -24.23 -2.03 -8.09
N GLU A 119 -24.43 -1.08 -7.19
CA GLU A 119 -24.48 0.35 -7.47
C GLU A 119 -23.31 1.00 -6.70
N VAL A 120 -22.39 1.65 -7.42
CA VAL A 120 -21.10 2.08 -6.88
C VAL A 120 -21.08 3.59 -6.68
N PHE A 121 -20.72 3.99 -5.48
CA PHE A 121 -20.60 5.37 -5.03
C PHE A 121 -19.16 5.71 -4.69
N ALA A 122 -18.69 6.89 -5.07
CA ALA A 122 -17.40 7.42 -4.66
C ALA A 122 -17.60 8.77 -3.97
N TYR A 123 -17.13 8.87 -2.73
CA TYR A 123 -17.13 10.09 -1.93
C TYR A 123 -15.70 10.63 -1.88
N SER A 124 -15.42 11.67 -2.68
CA SER A 124 -14.11 12.27 -2.79
C SER A 124 -13.91 13.36 -1.74
N LEU A 125 -12.93 13.13 -0.88
CA LEU A 125 -12.43 14.10 0.09
C LEU A 125 -11.38 15.05 -0.51
N ALA A 126 -11.01 14.89 -1.80
CA ALA A 126 -10.13 15.80 -2.53
C ALA A 126 -10.93 17.01 -3.07
N ASP A 127 -10.29 18.16 -3.04
CA ASP A 127 -10.82 19.43 -3.57
C ASP A 127 -10.32 19.78 -4.98
N SER A 128 -9.35 19.04 -5.47
CA SER A 128 -8.64 19.34 -6.73
C SER A 128 -8.72 18.13 -7.69
N PRO A 129 -9.82 18.02 -8.48
CA PRO A 129 -9.98 16.94 -9.45
C PRO A 129 -8.98 17.06 -10.61
N ASP A 130 -8.54 15.91 -11.12
CA ASP A 130 -7.59 15.79 -12.23
C ASP A 130 -8.01 14.69 -13.23
N ALA A 131 -7.10 14.29 -14.12
CA ALA A 131 -7.36 13.25 -15.11
C ALA A 131 -7.67 11.88 -14.48
N VAL A 132 -7.02 11.51 -13.37
CA VAL A 132 -7.30 10.28 -12.64
C VAL A 132 -8.70 10.36 -12.00
N THR A 133 -9.05 11.52 -11.44
CA THR A 133 -10.40 11.77 -10.93
C THR A 133 -11.46 11.57 -12.02
N ALA A 134 -11.20 12.03 -13.26
CA ALA A 134 -12.12 11.86 -14.37
C ALA A 134 -12.34 10.37 -14.72
N VAL A 135 -11.28 9.56 -14.71
CA VAL A 135 -11.39 8.11 -14.94
C VAL A 135 -12.20 7.45 -13.82
N ILE A 136 -11.92 7.74 -12.56
CA ILE A 136 -12.67 7.19 -11.41
C ILE A 136 -14.15 7.59 -11.51
N ARG A 137 -14.43 8.86 -11.82
CA ARG A 137 -15.81 9.37 -11.97
C ARG A 137 -16.58 8.62 -13.07
N SER A 138 -15.94 8.31 -14.18
CA SER A 138 -16.56 7.53 -15.26
C SER A 138 -16.78 6.06 -14.91
N GLY A 139 -16.04 5.55 -13.93
CA GLY A 139 -16.09 4.15 -13.46
C GLY A 139 -17.09 3.90 -12.32
N VAL A 140 -17.84 4.90 -11.82
CA VAL A 140 -18.84 4.75 -10.75
C VAL A 140 -20.23 5.20 -11.20
N ASP A 141 -21.30 4.77 -10.51
CA ASP A 141 -22.66 5.27 -10.78
C ASP A 141 -22.85 6.67 -10.19
N HIS A 142 -22.26 6.93 -9.01
CA HIS A 142 -22.38 8.19 -8.29
C HIS A 142 -21.02 8.69 -7.80
N PHE A 143 -20.70 9.93 -8.12
CA PHE A 143 -19.47 10.58 -7.67
C PHE A 143 -19.80 11.91 -6.96
N ALA A 144 -19.42 12.03 -5.69
CA ALA A 144 -19.64 13.21 -4.88
C ALA A 144 -18.33 13.84 -4.42
N LEU A 145 -18.13 15.14 -4.66
CA LEU A 145 -17.06 15.93 -4.05
C LEU A 145 -17.56 16.42 -2.69
N VAL A 146 -17.01 15.90 -1.60
CA VAL A 146 -17.44 16.16 -0.23
C VAL A 146 -16.36 16.82 0.64
N ALA A 147 -15.26 17.26 0.04
CA ALA A 147 -14.12 17.86 0.76
C ALA A 147 -14.50 19.03 1.66
N ALA A 148 -15.44 19.89 1.21
CA ALA A 148 -15.89 21.07 1.94
C ALA A 148 -16.95 20.77 3.03
N GLU A 149 -17.49 19.54 3.05
CA GLU A 149 -18.53 19.15 4.01
C GLU A 149 -17.90 18.75 5.38
N SER A 150 -18.65 18.90 6.47
CA SER A 150 -18.25 18.37 7.77
C SER A 150 -18.31 16.84 7.79
N SER A 151 -17.62 16.19 8.74
CA SER A 151 -17.71 14.72 8.88
C SER A 151 -19.14 14.24 9.13
N GLU A 152 -19.93 15.03 9.87
CA GLU A 152 -21.33 14.76 10.15
C GLU A 152 -22.19 14.85 8.89
N ALA A 153 -21.98 15.90 8.07
CA ALA A 153 -22.71 16.08 6.81
C ALA A 153 -22.40 14.96 5.81
N ILE A 154 -21.12 14.57 5.70
CA ILE A 154 -20.70 13.42 4.86
C ILE A 154 -21.37 12.12 5.35
N ALA A 155 -21.35 11.88 6.66
CA ALA A 155 -21.98 10.69 7.22
C ALA A 155 -23.51 10.68 7.01
N GLN A 156 -24.19 11.82 7.13
CA GLN A 156 -25.61 11.95 6.84
C GLN A 156 -25.91 11.67 5.36
N ARG A 157 -25.08 12.18 4.45
CA ARG A 157 -25.20 11.91 2.99
C ARG A 157 -25.07 10.42 2.70
N ILE A 158 -24.01 9.76 3.19
CA ILE A 158 -23.77 8.33 2.99
C ILE A 158 -24.96 7.52 3.54
N ARG A 159 -25.50 7.93 4.69
CA ARG A 159 -26.67 7.32 5.31
C ARG A 159 -27.92 7.49 4.43
N ALA A 160 -28.16 8.69 3.92
CA ALA A 160 -29.29 9.02 3.04
C ALA A 160 -29.20 8.29 1.69
N ASP A 161 -27.99 8.14 1.16
CA ASP A 161 -27.71 7.36 -0.05
C ASP A 161 -27.94 5.86 0.16
N GLY A 162 -28.19 5.41 1.40
CA GLY A 162 -28.50 4.02 1.74
C GLY A 162 -27.37 3.06 1.36
N ILE A 163 -26.12 3.44 1.65
CA ILE A 163 -24.94 2.61 1.42
C ILE A 163 -25.00 1.36 2.31
N ASP A 164 -24.84 0.19 1.70
CA ASP A 164 -24.84 -1.10 2.39
C ASP A 164 -23.42 -1.43 2.94
N VAL A 165 -22.40 -1.14 2.14
CA VAL A 165 -20.98 -1.33 2.50
C VAL A 165 -20.23 -0.05 2.23
N LEU A 166 -19.56 0.50 3.24
CA LEU A 166 -18.63 1.61 3.08
C LEU A 166 -17.19 1.07 3.16
N ILE A 167 -16.41 1.29 2.11
CA ILE A 167 -15.00 0.90 2.05
C ILE A 167 -14.16 2.17 2.24
N ASP A 168 -13.48 2.25 3.37
CA ASP A 168 -12.53 3.31 3.67
C ASP A 168 -11.17 3.00 3.03
N LEU A 169 -10.71 3.92 2.20
CA LEU A 169 -9.42 3.83 1.50
C LEU A 169 -8.34 4.72 2.12
N MET A 170 -8.59 5.26 3.32
CA MET A 170 -7.70 6.21 3.98
C MET A 170 -7.09 5.67 5.26
N GLY A 171 -7.91 5.19 6.18
CA GLY A 171 -7.48 4.85 7.52
C GLY A 171 -6.79 6.00 8.25
N HIS A 172 -5.68 5.70 8.92
CA HIS A 172 -4.87 6.68 9.67
C HIS A 172 -3.83 7.39 8.80
N THR A 173 -4.19 7.73 7.55
CA THR A 173 -3.35 8.53 6.66
C THR A 173 -3.72 10.02 6.72
N HIS A 174 -2.86 10.86 6.13
CA HIS A 174 -3.08 12.29 6.09
C HIS A 174 -4.35 12.63 5.29
N HIS A 175 -5.13 13.60 5.74
CA HIS A 175 -6.43 14.00 5.19
C HIS A 175 -7.56 12.96 5.30
N GLY A 176 -7.36 11.81 5.97
CA GLY A 176 -8.44 10.90 6.32
C GLY A 176 -9.50 11.59 7.20
N ARG A 177 -10.73 11.13 7.10
CA ARG A 177 -11.89 11.66 7.87
C ARG A 177 -12.46 10.57 8.79
N PRO A 178 -11.73 10.12 9.81
CA PRO A 178 -12.19 9.03 10.69
C PRO A 178 -13.51 9.36 11.42
N GLY A 179 -13.84 10.65 11.59
CA GLY A 179 -15.11 11.07 12.15
C GLY A 179 -16.34 10.65 11.33
N VAL A 180 -16.20 10.49 10.00
CA VAL A 180 -17.27 9.97 9.14
C VAL A 180 -17.56 8.52 9.52
N LEU A 181 -16.51 7.71 9.63
CA LEU A 181 -16.60 6.28 9.94
C LEU A 181 -17.09 6.04 11.38
N ALA A 182 -16.65 6.88 12.33
CA ALA A 182 -17.04 6.77 13.73
C ALA A 182 -18.55 7.01 13.96
N LEU A 183 -19.23 7.70 13.04
CA LEU A 183 -20.70 7.85 13.03
C LEU A 183 -21.43 6.64 12.44
N ARG A 184 -20.70 5.64 11.93
CA ARG A 184 -21.25 4.41 11.33
C ARG A 184 -22.37 4.67 10.32
N PRO A 185 -22.09 5.42 9.22
CA PRO A 185 -23.11 5.74 8.21
C PRO A 185 -23.60 4.52 7.42
N ALA A 186 -22.83 3.45 7.34
CA ALA A 186 -23.20 2.20 6.68
C ALA A 186 -23.28 1.03 7.67
N PRO A 187 -24.12 -0.01 7.40
CA PRO A 187 -24.21 -1.20 8.24
C PRO A 187 -22.89 -1.98 8.34
N LEU A 188 -22.15 -2.06 7.22
CA LEU A 188 -20.83 -2.70 7.16
C LEU A 188 -19.79 -1.68 6.74
N GLN A 189 -18.71 -1.57 7.49
CA GLN A 189 -17.60 -0.67 7.21
C GLN A 189 -16.28 -1.45 7.17
N LEU A 190 -15.62 -1.42 6.02
CA LEU A 190 -14.38 -2.13 5.79
C LEU A 190 -13.24 -1.14 5.54
N HIS A 191 -12.06 -1.48 6.03
CA HIS A 191 -10.83 -0.77 5.68
C HIS A 191 -10.11 -1.52 4.55
N TYR A 192 -9.59 -0.76 3.58
CA TYR A 192 -8.87 -1.33 2.45
C TYR A 192 -7.73 -0.44 1.99
N LEU A 193 -6.53 -1.00 1.86
CA LEU A 193 -5.36 -0.53 1.12
C LEU A 193 -4.67 0.73 1.67
N GLY A 194 -5.39 1.81 2.03
CA GLY A 194 -4.79 3.14 2.27
C GLY A 194 -3.82 3.22 3.44
N TYR A 195 -4.10 2.51 4.53
CA TYR A 195 -3.25 2.47 5.72
C TYR A 195 -2.78 1.03 6.00
N PRO A 196 -1.47 0.80 6.18
CA PRO A 196 -0.91 -0.53 6.34
C PRO A 196 -0.91 -1.01 7.80
N GLY A 197 -2.09 -1.25 8.38
CA GLY A 197 -2.21 -1.72 9.76
C GLY A 197 -3.64 -1.72 10.27
N SER A 198 -3.83 -2.13 11.54
CA SER A 198 -5.10 -2.04 12.25
C SER A 198 -5.45 -0.59 12.57
N LEU A 199 -6.69 -0.17 12.30
CA LEU A 199 -7.20 1.12 12.74
C LEU A 199 -7.51 1.13 14.25
N GLY A 200 -7.65 -0.04 14.86
CA GLY A 200 -7.88 -0.17 16.29
C GLY A 200 -9.21 0.40 16.76
N ALA A 201 -10.21 0.49 15.89
CA ALA A 201 -11.44 1.20 16.12
C ALA A 201 -12.68 0.29 15.99
N ASP A 202 -13.65 0.42 16.91
CA ASP A 202 -14.90 -0.37 16.92
C ASP A 202 -15.87 0.01 15.78
N TRP A 203 -15.61 1.09 15.09
CA TRP A 203 -16.42 1.56 13.98
C TRP A 203 -15.94 1.02 12.60
N ILE A 204 -14.92 0.18 12.56
CA ILE A 204 -14.51 -0.60 11.40
C ILE A 204 -14.71 -2.09 11.70
N ASP A 205 -15.49 -2.77 10.88
CA ASP A 205 -15.89 -4.16 11.07
C ASP A 205 -14.81 -5.13 10.55
N GLY A 206 -14.15 -4.77 9.45
CA GLY A 206 -13.16 -5.65 8.83
C GLY A 206 -12.07 -4.92 8.05
N VAL A 207 -10.98 -5.63 7.82
CA VAL A 207 -9.87 -5.23 6.94
C VAL A 207 -9.74 -6.23 5.79
N ILE A 208 -9.64 -5.71 4.56
CA ILE A 208 -9.42 -6.53 3.37
C ILE A 208 -7.92 -6.73 3.17
N ALA A 209 -7.51 -7.99 3.10
CA ALA A 209 -6.11 -8.41 3.01
C ALA A 209 -5.96 -9.68 2.16
N ASP A 210 -4.84 -10.34 2.24
CA ASP A 210 -4.57 -11.70 1.78
C ASP A 210 -3.76 -12.49 2.82
N ALA A 211 -3.49 -13.77 2.54
CA ALA A 211 -2.78 -14.65 3.48
C ALA A 211 -1.28 -14.31 3.62
N TRP A 212 -0.67 -13.67 2.64
CA TRP A 212 0.72 -13.22 2.72
C TRP A 212 0.86 -11.94 3.52
N LEU A 213 -0.12 -11.04 3.36
CA LEU A 213 -0.13 -9.74 4.02
C LEU A 213 -0.47 -9.84 5.51
N ILE A 214 -1.56 -10.55 5.83
CA ILE A 214 -1.96 -10.83 7.21
C ILE A 214 -2.17 -12.34 7.33
N PRO A 215 -1.14 -13.13 7.63
CA PRO A 215 -1.29 -14.55 7.86
C PRO A 215 -2.15 -14.83 9.12
N PRO A 216 -2.73 -16.04 9.26
CA PRO A 216 -3.64 -16.35 10.38
C PRO A 216 -3.06 -16.07 11.76
N GLU A 217 -1.78 -16.34 11.96
CA GLU A 217 -1.06 -16.09 13.22
C GLU A 217 -0.94 -14.61 13.59
N HIS A 218 -1.14 -13.68 12.63
CA HIS A 218 -1.11 -12.24 12.86
C HIS A 218 -2.49 -11.63 13.15
N GLU A 219 -3.59 -12.38 12.98
CA GLU A 219 -4.95 -11.90 13.31
C GLU A 219 -5.10 -11.29 14.71
N PRO A 220 -4.47 -11.85 15.77
CA PRO A 220 -4.59 -11.28 17.12
C PRO A 220 -4.07 -9.84 17.23
N HIS A 221 -3.31 -9.36 16.23
CA HIS A 221 -2.78 -8.01 16.18
C HIS A 221 -3.70 -7.02 15.44
N TYR A 222 -4.89 -7.45 15.06
CA TYR A 222 -5.93 -6.60 14.45
C TYR A 222 -7.16 -6.55 15.36
N ARG A 223 -7.81 -5.40 15.41
CA ARG A 223 -9.11 -5.27 16.08
C ARG A 223 -10.23 -5.67 15.12
N GLU A 224 -10.05 -5.34 13.87
CA GLU A 224 -10.95 -5.63 12.77
C GLU A 224 -10.91 -7.12 12.41
N THR A 225 -12.05 -7.67 11.93
CA THR A 225 -12.04 -9.00 11.32
C THR A 225 -11.20 -8.99 10.04
N VAL A 226 -10.25 -9.92 9.92
CA VAL A 226 -9.40 -10.02 8.73
C VAL A 226 -10.09 -10.82 7.64
N HIS A 227 -10.38 -10.17 6.50
CA HIS A 227 -10.98 -10.79 5.33
C HIS A 227 -9.91 -10.99 4.26
N ARG A 228 -9.53 -12.26 4.01
CA ARG A 228 -8.48 -12.61 3.04
C ARG A 228 -9.07 -12.89 1.68
N LEU A 229 -8.62 -12.15 0.68
CA LEU A 229 -8.87 -12.42 -0.73
C LEU A 229 -7.83 -13.42 -1.25
N PRO A 230 -8.18 -14.28 -2.21
CA PRO A 230 -7.29 -15.35 -2.67
C PRO A 230 -6.15 -14.87 -3.58
N TRP A 231 -6.28 -13.69 -4.20
CA TRP A 231 -5.41 -13.21 -5.29
C TRP A 231 -4.51 -12.03 -4.92
N GLY A 232 -4.28 -11.81 -3.65
CA GLY A 232 -3.50 -10.68 -3.18
C GLY A 232 -4.37 -9.53 -2.68
N PHE A 233 -3.74 -8.63 -1.92
CA PHE A 233 -4.46 -7.51 -1.31
C PHE A 233 -4.76 -6.37 -2.28
N VAL A 234 -4.11 -6.32 -3.44
CA VAL A 234 -4.30 -5.27 -4.46
C VAL A 234 -4.30 -5.89 -5.85
N SER A 235 -5.04 -5.28 -6.76
CA SER A 235 -4.95 -5.53 -8.20
C SER A 235 -4.80 -4.22 -8.95
N SER A 236 -3.99 -4.23 -9.99
CA SER A 236 -3.69 -3.06 -10.81
C SER A 236 -3.58 -3.49 -12.28
N GLY A 237 -4.71 -3.49 -12.96
CA GLY A 237 -4.82 -3.98 -14.34
C GLY A 237 -4.22 -3.06 -15.39
N PRO A 238 -4.32 -3.41 -16.68
CA PRO A 238 -3.68 -2.69 -17.78
C PRO A 238 -4.06 -1.22 -17.90
N LEU A 239 -5.27 -0.85 -17.49
CA LEU A 239 -5.73 0.55 -17.56
C LEU A 239 -4.87 1.49 -16.72
N GLN A 240 -4.34 1.01 -15.59
CA GLN A 240 -3.48 1.78 -14.72
C GLN A 240 -2.08 2.02 -15.31
N HIS A 241 -1.70 1.26 -16.34
CA HIS A 241 -0.36 1.30 -16.94
C HIS A 241 -0.35 1.82 -18.39
N GLN A 242 -1.52 2.23 -18.93
CA GLN A 242 -1.67 2.75 -20.30
C GLN A 242 -1.29 4.22 -20.47
N ALA A 243 -0.43 4.76 -19.63
CA ALA A 243 0.07 6.11 -19.84
C ALA A 243 0.90 6.18 -21.14
N ALA A 244 0.70 7.25 -21.91
CA ALA A 244 1.47 7.45 -23.14
C ALA A 244 2.98 7.43 -22.83
N PRO A 245 3.79 6.67 -23.61
CA PRO A 245 5.21 6.60 -23.35
C PRO A 245 5.85 7.98 -23.50
N VAL A 246 6.81 8.28 -22.63
CA VAL A 246 7.64 9.49 -22.76
C VAL A 246 8.57 9.30 -23.95
N SER A 247 8.71 10.33 -24.77
CA SER A 247 9.60 10.33 -25.94
C SER A 247 10.63 11.47 -25.84
N PRO A 248 11.93 11.19 -25.94
CA PRO A 248 12.54 9.86 -26.02
C PRO A 248 12.42 9.08 -24.70
N PRO A 249 12.35 7.72 -24.74
CA PRO A 249 12.37 6.92 -23.51
C PRO A 249 13.73 7.08 -22.81
N PRO A 250 13.77 6.95 -21.45
CA PRO A 250 15.03 6.99 -20.74
C PRO A 250 15.93 5.81 -21.15
N SER A 251 17.25 6.03 -21.23
CA SER A 251 18.24 4.98 -21.48
C SER A 251 19.12 4.78 -20.26
N ARG A 252 19.80 3.62 -20.17
CA ARG A 252 20.78 3.37 -19.09
C ARG A 252 21.84 4.47 -19.05
N GLU A 253 22.37 4.89 -20.20
CA GLU A 253 23.41 5.93 -20.26
C GLU A 253 22.89 7.28 -19.79
N SER A 254 21.63 7.63 -20.11
CA SER A 254 21.04 8.94 -19.73
C SER A 254 20.93 9.14 -18.21
N ILE A 255 20.96 8.05 -17.44
CA ILE A 255 20.89 8.07 -15.98
C ILE A 255 22.19 7.56 -15.31
N GLY A 256 23.26 7.35 -16.07
CA GLY A 256 24.56 6.94 -15.55
C GLY A 256 24.70 5.45 -15.24
N LEU A 257 23.84 4.60 -15.78
CA LEU A 257 23.95 3.14 -15.69
C LEU A 257 24.76 2.61 -16.87
N THR A 258 25.69 1.70 -16.60
CA THR A 258 26.46 1.03 -17.66
C THR A 258 25.62 -0.04 -18.36
N ALA A 259 25.82 -0.24 -19.65
CA ALA A 259 24.99 -1.13 -20.48
C ALA A 259 24.96 -2.56 -19.96
N ASP A 260 26.12 -3.12 -19.59
CA ASP A 260 26.31 -4.54 -19.24
C ASP A 260 26.23 -4.82 -17.73
N ALA A 261 26.07 -3.79 -16.89
CA ALA A 261 26.00 -3.98 -15.45
C ALA A 261 24.68 -4.61 -15.02
N VAL A 262 24.73 -5.47 -14.01
CA VAL A 262 23.56 -5.84 -13.24
C VAL A 262 23.14 -4.65 -12.38
N VAL A 263 21.91 -4.17 -12.55
CA VAL A 263 21.38 -3.01 -11.86
C VAL A 263 20.37 -3.44 -10.81
N TYR A 264 20.79 -3.38 -9.55
CA TYR A 264 19.89 -3.43 -8.42
C TYR A 264 19.25 -2.06 -8.24
N ALA A 265 17.97 -2.00 -7.92
CA ALA A 265 17.26 -0.74 -7.74
C ALA A 265 16.56 -0.65 -6.39
N CYS A 266 16.55 0.54 -5.79
CA CYS A 266 15.66 0.89 -4.69
C CYS A 266 14.93 2.18 -5.05
N PHE A 267 13.62 2.08 -5.29
CA PHE A 267 12.76 3.21 -5.67
C PHE A 267 11.88 3.66 -4.51
N ASN A 268 12.15 3.15 -3.31
CA ASN A 268 11.51 3.61 -2.09
C ASN A 268 12.14 4.91 -1.58
N ARG A 269 11.34 5.65 -0.80
CA ARG A 269 11.82 6.88 -0.16
C ARG A 269 12.93 6.57 0.86
N PRO A 270 13.89 7.51 1.05
CA PRO A 270 15.05 7.31 1.93
C PRO A 270 14.72 6.86 3.36
N GLU A 271 13.60 7.35 3.94
CA GLU A 271 13.19 6.97 5.30
C GLU A 271 12.86 5.49 5.48
N LYS A 272 12.71 4.73 4.39
CA LYS A 272 12.50 3.28 4.42
C LYS A 272 13.81 2.49 4.38
N ILE A 273 14.93 3.15 4.11
CA ILE A 273 16.25 2.52 4.04
C ILE A 273 16.86 2.55 5.44
N THR A 274 17.01 1.39 6.07
CA THR A 274 17.66 1.25 7.38
C THR A 274 19.17 1.05 7.26
N PRO A 275 19.98 1.35 8.29
CA PRO A 275 21.41 1.11 8.26
C PRO A 275 21.76 -0.36 8.01
N ALA A 276 21.04 -1.29 8.62
CA ALA A 276 21.26 -2.73 8.44
C ALA A 276 20.99 -3.17 6.99
N LEU A 277 19.88 -2.68 6.40
CA LEU A 277 19.53 -2.98 5.03
C LEU A 277 20.58 -2.44 4.05
N PHE A 278 21.00 -1.20 4.21
CA PHE A 278 22.03 -0.60 3.35
C PHE A 278 23.38 -1.33 3.49
N THR A 279 23.78 -1.74 4.68
CA THR A 279 24.96 -2.57 4.89
C THR A 279 24.88 -3.89 4.14
N GLY A 280 23.69 -4.55 4.15
CA GLY A 280 23.44 -5.74 3.35
C GLY A 280 23.58 -5.48 1.84
N TRP A 281 23.12 -4.32 1.34
CA TRP A 281 23.27 -3.95 -0.06
C TRP A 281 24.74 -3.70 -0.46
N LEU A 282 25.54 -3.10 0.42
CA LEU A 282 26.99 -2.96 0.20
C LEU A 282 27.68 -4.31 0.06
N GLU A 283 27.25 -5.32 0.84
CA GLU A 283 27.77 -6.68 0.71
C GLU A 283 27.33 -7.34 -0.60
N ILE A 284 26.08 -7.12 -1.04
CA ILE A 284 25.62 -7.58 -2.37
C ILE A 284 26.52 -6.99 -3.47
N LEU A 285 26.79 -5.69 -3.44
CA LEU A 285 27.67 -5.03 -4.40
C LEU A 285 29.09 -5.64 -4.36
N ARG A 286 29.64 -5.92 -3.18
CA ARG A 286 30.97 -6.53 -3.02
C ARG A 286 31.04 -7.90 -3.65
N GLN A 287 29.98 -8.72 -3.48
CA GLN A 287 29.91 -10.10 -3.96
C GLN A 287 29.54 -10.23 -5.44
N VAL A 288 29.05 -9.16 -6.06
CA VAL A 288 28.69 -9.09 -7.48
C VAL A 288 29.51 -7.97 -8.15
N PRO A 289 30.76 -8.24 -8.56
CA PRO A 289 31.61 -7.22 -9.16
C PRO A 289 30.96 -6.59 -10.41
N GLY A 290 31.11 -5.26 -10.56
CA GLY A 290 30.55 -4.53 -11.68
C GLY A 290 29.04 -4.22 -11.61
N SER A 291 28.31 -4.75 -10.60
CA SER A 291 26.90 -4.40 -10.39
C SER A 291 26.75 -2.98 -9.86
N LEU A 292 25.59 -2.38 -10.07
CA LEU A 292 25.24 -1.02 -9.63
C LEU A 292 24.05 -1.09 -8.68
N LEU A 293 24.01 -0.18 -7.73
CA LEU A 293 22.80 0.11 -6.93
C LEU A 293 22.25 1.48 -7.36
N TRP A 294 21.06 1.48 -7.92
CA TRP A 294 20.36 2.67 -8.37
C TRP A 294 19.27 3.08 -7.36
N ILE A 295 19.38 4.31 -6.86
CA ILE A 295 18.44 4.88 -5.89
C ILE A 295 17.82 6.15 -6.48
N ILE A 296 16.48 6.25 -6.45
CA ILE A 296 15.78 7.50 -6.76
C ILE A 296 15.83 8.40 -5.52
N ASN A 297 16.40 9.60 -5.68
CA ASN A 297 16.56 10.56 -4.59
C ASN A 297 16.75 11.98 -5.13
N ASP A 298 16.08 12.97 -4.49
CA ASP A 298 16.20 14.40 -4.81
C ASP A 298 16.94 15.20 -3.70
N GLU A 299 17.33 14.55 -2.59
CA GLU A 299 17.96 15.20 -1.45
C GLU A 299 19.48 14.97 -1.48
N PRO A 300 20.29 16.00 -1.73
CA PRO A 300 21.76 15.85 -1.86
C PRO A 300 22.44 15.27 -0.61
N ARG A 301 21.91 15.59 0.59
CA ARG A 301 22.47 15.06 1.85
C ARG A 301 22.32 13.55 1.99
N VAL A 302 21.27 12.96 1.41
CA VAL A 302 21.11 11.51 1.35
C VAL A 302 22.20 10.91 0.48
N GLU A 303 22.43 11.46 -0.70
CA GLU A 303 23.48 11.02 -1.60
C GLU A 303 24.85 11.08 -0.94
N GLU A 304 25.21 12.22 -0.33
CA GLU A 304 26.47 12.43 0.39
C GLU A 304 26.70 11.35 1.46
N ARG A 305 25.69 11.09 2.30
CA ARG A 305 25.79 10.13 3.40
C ARG A 305 25.89 8.68 2.91
N LEU A 306 25.13 8.30 1.90
CA LEU A 306 25.18 6.95 1.34
C LEU A 306 26.52 6.72 0.62
N ARG A 307 27.05 7.72 -0.11
CA ARG A 307 28.38 7.64 -0.72
C ARG A 307 29.50 7.54 0.32
N ALA A 308 29.43 8.29 1.42
CA ALA A 308 30.40 8.16 2.50
C ALA A 308 30.42 6.75 3.11
N ARG A 309 29.27 6.08 3.21
CA ARG A 309 29.20 4.69 3.69
C ARG A 309 29.70 3.68 2.65
N LEU A 310 29.47 3.94 1.38
CA LEU A 310 30.03 3.15 0.29
C LEU A 310 31.56 3.21 0.30
N ASP A 311 32.12 4.41 0.41
CA ASP A 311 33.56 4.66 0.50
C ASP A 311 34.19 3.97 1.72
N ALA A 312 33.57 4.11 2.90
CA ALA A 312 33.99 3.44 4.13
C ALA A 312 33.95 1.90 4.00
N ALA A 313 33.14 1.35 3.10
CA ALA A 313 33.09 -0.07 2.77
C ALA A 313 34.15 -0.47 1.72
N GLY A 314 34.94 0.47 1.20
CA GLY A 314 35.97 0.22 0.18
C GLY A 314 35.42 -0.12 -1.20
N LEU A 315 34.23 0.40 -1.54
CA LEU A 315 33.59 0.21 -2.85
C LEU A 315 33.73 1.47 -3.69
N GLU A 316 33.84 1.29 -5.01
CA GLU A 316 34.02 2.41 -5.94
C GLU A 316 32.78 3.32 -5.96
N PRO A 317 32.96 4.67 -5.98
CA PRO A 317 31.84 5.63 -5.94
C PRO A 317 30.79 5.47 -7.05
N GLN A 318 31.20 5.00 -8.23
CA GLN A 318 30.35 4.77 -9.39
C GLN A 318 29.39 3.57 -9.22
N ARG A 319 29.60 2.74 -8.20
CA ARG A 319 28.72 1.60 -7.89
C ARG A 319 27.34 2.05 -7.34
N LEU A 320 27.24 3.29 -6.91
CA LEU A 320 26.00 3.90 -6.39
C LEU A 320 25.55 5.01 -7.33
N VAL A 321 24.43 4.81 -8.00
CA VAL A 321 23.85 5.72 -8.96
C VAL A 321 22.60 6.37 -8.36
N PHE A 322 22.46 7.68 -8.50
CA PHE A 322 21.29 8.44 -8.10
C PHE A 322 20.63 9.08 -9.31
N SER A 323 19.31 9.11 -9.30
CA SER A 323 18.53 9.90 -10.25
C SER A 323 17.40 10.63 -9.52
N PRO A 324 16.94 11.77 -10.04
CA PRO A 324 15.80 12.45 -9.47
C PRO A 324 14.53 11.58 -9.54
N LYS A 325 13.54 11.96 -8.75
CA LYS A 325 12.22 11.34 -8.78
C LYS A 325 11.61 11.56 -10.17
N VAL A 326 11.14 10.47 -10.77
CA VAL A 326 10.46 10.46 -12.04
C VAL A 326 8.97 10.26 -11.80
N GLU A 327 8.14 11.11 -12.42
CA GLU A 327 6.69 10.94 -12.31
C GLU A 327 6.16 9.90 -13.31
N SER A 328 5.01 9.30 -12.98
CA SER A 328 4.26 8.48 -13.93
C SER A 328 3.85 9.36 -15.15
N PRO A 329 4.01 8.94 -16.42
CA PRO A 329 4.28 7.56 -16.90
C PRO A 329 5.75 7.17 -17.06
N ALA A 330 6.68 8.13 -17.01
CA ALA A 330 8.11 7.86 -17.23
C ALA A 330 8.70 6.88 -16.18
N PHE A 331 8.11 6.80 -14.99
CA PHE A 331 8.58 5.90 -13.92
C PHE A 331 8.51 4.42 -14.34
N GLY A 332 7.43 3.98 -15.01
CA GLY A 332 7.34 2.61 -15.51
C GLY A 332 8.44 2.28 -16.54
N GLN A 333 8.75 3.23 -17.45
CA GLN A 333 9.84 3.08 -18.39
C GLN A 333 11.21 3.04 -17.71
N ALA A 334 11.41 3.86 -16.68
CA ALA A 334 12.63 3.84 -15.87
C ALA A 334 12.80 2.50 -15.14
N CYS A 335 11.75 1.93 -14.56
CA CYS A 335 11.80 0.62 -13.93
C CYS A 335 12.32 -0.48 -14.85
N ALA A 336 12.02 -0.41 -16.16
CA ALA A 336 12.48 -1.39 -17.14
C ALA A 336 14.01 -1.38 -17.36
N LEU A 337 14.73 -0.37 -16.90
CA LEU A 337 16.19 -0.25 -17.00
C LEU A 337 16.95 -0.98 -15.88
N ALA A 338 16.28 -1.31 -14.77
CA ALA A 338 16.85 -2.10 -13.68
C ALA A 338 16.63 -3.60 -13.90
N ASP A 339 17.37 -4.44 -13.18
CA ASP A 339 17.31 -5.89 -13.30
C ASP A 339 16.64 -6.56 -12.10
N LEU A 340 16.76 -6.00 -10.90
CA LEU A 340 16.15 -6.49 -9.66
C LEU A 340 15.79 -5.33 -8.73
N LEU A 341 14.52 -5.24 -8.33
CA LEU A 341 14.07 -4.30 -7.30
C LEU A 341 14.37 -4.90 -5.92
N LEU A 342 15.13 -4.18 -5.10
CA LEU A 342 15.42 -4.52 -3.72
C LEU A 342 14.38 -3.86 -2.80
N ASP A 343 13.56 -4.69 -2.15
CA ASP A 343 12.56 -4.19 -1.20
C ASP A 343 13.19 -3.68 0.08
N THR A 344 12.48 -2.81 0.76
CA THR A 344 12.89 -2.21 2.04
C THR A 344 12.14 -2.84 3.22
N SER A 345 12.74 -2.78 4.41
CA SER A 345 12.17 -3.27 5.66
C SER A 345 12.59 -2.32 6.80
N PRO A 346 11.73 -2.02 7.77
CA PRO A 346 10.42 -2.64 8.09
C PRO A 346 9.23 -2.14 7.26
N TYR A 347 9.38 -1.11 6.44
CA TYR A 347 8.33 -0.63 5.55
C TYR A 347 8.67 -0.96 4.10
N GLY A 348 7.95 -1.93 3.53
CA GLY A 348 8.17 -2.42 2.17
C GLY A 348 7.59 -1.52 1.07
N SER A 349 7.74 -1.99 -0.14
CA SER A 349 7.21 -1.36 -1.35
C SER A 349 5.73 -1.68 -1.53
N GLY A 350 4.93 -0.67 -1.78
CA GLY A 350 3.53 -0.80 -2.20
C GLY A 350 3.36 -0.44 -3.68
N ALA A 351 2.75 0.72 -3.98
CA ALA A 351 2.49 1.18 -5.34
C ALA A 351 3.74 1.19 -6.24
N THR A 352 4.90 1.56 -5.70
CA THR A 352 6.17 1.53 -6.43
C THR A 352 6.48 0.14 -6.99
N ALA A 353 6.30 -0.91 -6.17
CA ALA A 353 6.55 -2.29 -6.60
C ALA A 353 5.52 -2.76 -7.63
N VAL A 354 4.26 -2.36 -7.52
CA VAL A 354 3.23 -2.69 -8.52
C VAL A 354 3.63 -2.16 -9.89
N ILE A 355 4.07 -0.90 -9.99
CA ILE A 355 4.53 -0.31 -11.25
C ILE A 355 5.79 -1.01 -11.77
N ALA A 356 6.72 -1.33 -10.88
CA ALA A 356 7.95 -2.04 -11.25
C ALA A 356 7.67 -3.45 -11.79
N LEU A 357 6.81 -4.23 -11.13
CA LEU A 357 6.39 -5.55 -11.58
C LEU A 357 5.65 -5.48 -12.94
N ALA A 358 4.79 -4.47 -13.14
CA ALA A 358 4.13 -4.24 -14.41
C ALA A 358 5.11 -3.91 -15.55
N ALA A 359 6.22 -3.24 -15.23
CA ALA A 359 7.31 -2.96 -16.18
C ALA A 359 8.28 -4.15 -16.40
N GLY A 360 8.00 -5.30 -15.79
CA GLY A 360 8.83 -6.50 -15.89
C GLY A 360 10.04 -6.50 -14.95
N LEU A 361 10.10 -5.63 -13.94
CA LEU A 361 11.17 -5.61 -12.95
C LEU A 361 10.79 -6.52 -11.76
N PRO A 362 11.49 -7.66 -11.55
CA PRO A 362 11.19 -8.55 -10.43
C PRO A 362 11.55 -7.90 -9.09
N LEU A 363 10.75 -8.20 -8.07
CA LEU A 363 10.88 -7.71 -6.69
C LEU A 363 11.48 -8.80 -5.80
N LEU A 364 12.57 -8.52 -5.12
CA LEU A 364 13.10 -9.36 -4.04
C LEU A 364 12.70 -8.76 -2.70
N THR A 365 12.09 -9.55 -1.82
CA THR A 365 11.55 -9.07 -0.55
C THR A 365 11.87 -10.00 0.62
N CYS A 366 11.93 -9.42 1.83
CA CYS A 366 12.04 -10.15 3.09
C CYS A 366 10.95 -9.63 4.03
N PRO A 367 9.80 -10.34 4.14
CA PRO A 367 8.69 -9.92 4.98
C PRO A 367 9.05 -9.97 6.46
N GLY A 368 8.63 -8.96 7.21
CA GLY A 368 8.64 -8.96 8.67
C GLY A 368 7.26 -9.30 9.23
N ASP A 369 6.96 -8.79 10.44
CA ASP A 369 5.75 -9.11 11.18
C ASP A 369 4.62 -8.08 11.00
N SER A 370 4.91 -6.90 10.41
CA SER A 370 3.91 -5.85 10.20
C SER A 370 3.29 -5.91 8.80
N PHE A 371 2.08 -5.39 8.64
CA PHE A 371 1.44 -5.21 7.34
C PHE A 371 2.39 -4.52 6.35
N ALA A 372 2.98 -3.41 6.76
CA ALA A 372 3.86 -2.60 5.92
C ALA A 372 5.08 -3.40 5.41
N SER A 373 5.62 -4.32 6.21
CA SER A 373 6.77 -5.15 5.84
C SER A 373 6.42 -6.34 4.94
N ARG A 374 5.12 -6.68 4.82
CA ARG A 374 4.64 -7.87 4.12
C ARG A 374 4.03 -7.58 2.74
N MET A 375 3.87 -6.28 2.39
CA MET A 375 3.30 -5.89 1.09
C MET A 375 4.07 -6.50 -0.09
N GLY A 376 5.40 -6.49 -0.04
CA GLY A 376 6.24 -7.10 -1.08
C GLY A 376 6.00 -8.60 -1.25
N ALA A 377 5.81 -9.34 -0.16
CA ALA A 377 5.52 -10.78 -0.22
C ALA A 377 4.19 -11.07 -0.91
N SER A 378 3.14 -10.31 -0.57
CA SER A 378 1.85 -10.41 -1.26
C SER A 378 1.96 -10.12 -2.76
N LEU A 379 2.72 -9.09 -3.15
CA LEU A 379 2.93 -8.73 -4.56
C LEU A 379 3.73 -9.81 -5.32
N CYS A 380 4.76 -10.41 -4.70
CA CYS A 380 5.49 -11.54 -5.28
C CYS A 380 4.56 -12.74 -5.49
N ALA A 381 3.74 -13.10 -4.50
CA ALA A 381 2.79 -14.19 -4.61
C ALA A 381 1.72 -13.91 -5.70
N ALA A 382 1.19 -12.68 -5.75
CA ALA A 382 0.22 -12.26 -6.76
C ALA A 382 0.80 -12.23 -8.20
N THR A 383 2.12 -12.35 -8.34
CA THR A 383 2.81 -12.45 -9.63
C THR A 383 3.45 -13.81 -9.89
N GLY A 384 3.22 -14.82 -9.02
CA GLY A 384 3.80 -16.15 -9.14
C GLY A 384 5.32 -16.18 -9.01
N LEU A 385 5.87 -15.27 -8.19
CA LEU A 385 7.29 -15.11 -7.90
C LEU A 385 7.60 -15.36 -6.42
N GLU A 386 6.94 -16.35 -5.81
CA GLU A 386 7.14 -16.73 -4.40
C GLU A 386 8.61 -17.08 -4.10
N GLU A 387 9.36 -17.52 -5.11
CA GLU A 387 10.81 -17.79 -5.02
C GLU A 387 11.66 -16.54 -4.67
N LEU A 388 11.06 -15.34 -4.75
CA LEU A 388 11.70 -14.06 -4.38
C LEU A 388 11.27 -13.57 -2.99
N ILE A 389 10.50 -14.36 -2.25
CA ILE A 389 10.13 -14.08 -0.85
C ILE A 389 11.16 -14.79 0.05
N CYS A 390 12.03 -14.01 0.67
CA CYS A 390 13.11 -14.53 1.49
C CYS A 390 12.71 -14.57 2.97
N PRO A 391 12.95 -15.66 3.70
CA PRO A 391 12.51 -15.80 5.09
C PRO A 391 13.36 -15.00 6.09
N THR A 392 14.59 -14.62 5.73
CA THR A 392 15.50 -13.86 6.60
C THR A 392 16.28 -12.82 5.80
N PRO A 393 16.83 -11.79 6.45
CA PRO A 393 17.71 -10.83 5.80
C PRO A 393 18.93 -11.45 5.14
N GLU A 394 19.49 -12.51 5.73
CA GLU A 394 20.64 -13.25 5.18
C GLU A 394 20.23 -14.00 3.90
N ALA A 395 19.05 -14.65 3.90
CA ALA A 395 18.51 -15.32 2.72
C ALA A 395 18.24 -14.32 1.58
N TYR A 396 17.70 -13.14 1.92
CA TYR A 396 17.49 -12.04 0.98
C TYR A 396 18.82 -11.59 0.34
N GLN A 397 19.84 -11.37 1.15
CA GLN A 397 21.17 -10.99 0.67
C GLN A 397 21.78 -12.07 -0.24
N GLN A 398 21.74 -13.34 0.17
CA GLN A 398 22.26 -14.46 -0.61
C GLN A 398 21.49 -14.64 -1.93
N ARG A 399 20.15 -14.47 -1.92
CA ARG A 399 19.35 -14.56 -3.14
C ARG A 399 19.68 -13.43 -4.11
N ALA A 400 19.85 -12.19 -3.62
CA ALA A 400 20.28 -11.06 -4.45
C ALA A 400 21.64 -11.31 -5.11
N ILE A 401 22.62 -11.83 -4.35
CA ILE A 401 23.95 -12.21 -4.87
C ILE A 401 23.84 -13.30 -5.93
N ALA A 402 23.07 -14.35 -5.66
CA ALA A 402 22.88 -15.45 -6.58
C ALA A 402 22.27 -15.00 -7.91
N LEU A 403 21.21 -14.17 -7.84
CA LEU A 403 20.55 -13.59 -9.01
C LEU A 403 21.51 -12.68 -9.81
N GLY A 404 22.28 -11.83 -9.13
CA GLY A 404 23.24 -10.95 -9.80
C GLY A 404 24.38 -11.68 -10.50
N ARG A 405 24.71 -12.89 -10.06
CA ARG A 405 25.69 -13.77 -10.72
C ARG A 405 25.09 -14.60 -11.85
N GLN A 406 23.78 -14.56 -12.03
CA GLN A 406 23.03 -15.34 -13.02
C GLN A 406 22.10 -14.46 -13.87
N PRO A 407 22.62 -13.64 -14.80
CA PRO A 407 21.80 -12.74 -15.61
C PRO A 407 20.68 -13.44 -16.40
N ALA A 408 20.90 -14.71 -16.79
CA ALA A 408 19.88 -15.50 -17.47
C ALA A 408 18.64 -15.75 -16.59
N GLU A 409 18.83 -15.87 -15.28
CA GLU A 409 17.74 -16.04 -14.31
C GLU A 409 16.94 -14.73 -14.14
N LEU A 410 17.62 -13.59 -14.04
CA LEU A 410 16.95 -12.26 -14.05
C LEU A 410 16.12 -12.06 -15.33
N GLN A 411 16.63 -12.49 -16.47
CA GLN A 411 15.90 -12.43 -17.74
C GLN A 411 14.71 -13.42 -17.77
N ARG A 412 14.79 -14.58 -17.13
CA ARG A 412 13.67 -15.52 -16.97
C ARG A 412 12.55 -14.87 -16.15
N LEU A 413 12.89 -14.28 -15.00
CA LEU A 413 11.94 -13.60 -14.12
C LEU A 413 11.25 -12.43 -14.84
N ARG A 414 12.01 -11.60 -15.56
CA ARG A 414 11.48 -10.51 -16.38
C ARG A 414 10.51 -11.02 -17.45
N ARG A 415 10.91 -12.05 -18.20
CA ARG A 415 10.02 -12.65 -19.23
C ARG A 415 8.74 -13.20 -18.61
N HIS A 416 8.80 -13.86 -17.46
CA HIS A 416 7.62 -14.35 -16.76
C HIS A 416 6.60 -13.23 -16.52
N LEU A 417 7.04 -12.08 -15.98
CA LEU A 417 6.18 -10.92 -15.73
C LEU A 417 5.57 -10.34 -17.01
N LEU A 418 6.37 -10.20 -18.08
CA LEU A 418 5.94 -9.56 -19.32
C LEU A 418 5.07 -10.48 -20.18
N THR A 419 5.39 -11.77 -20.30
CA THR A 419 4.68 -12.69 -21.18
C THR A 419 3.37 -13.21 -20.59
N ARG A 420 3.26 -13.26 -19.26
CA ARG A 420 2.07 -13.73 -18.55
C ARG A 420 1.27 -12.62 -17.90
N HIS A 421 1.55 -11.36 -18.22
CA HIS A 421 0.99 -10.19 -17.56
C HIS A 421 -0.53 -10.28 -17.36
N SER A 422 -1.31 -10.61 -18.38
CA SER A 422 -2.77 -10.69 -18.29
C SER A 422 -3.30 -11.89 -17.50
N GLU A 423 -2.46 -12.90 -17.24
CA GLU A 423 -2.82 -14.10 -16.47
C GLU A 423 -2.52 -13.95 -14.98
N LEU A 424 -1.58 -13.04 -14.64
CA LEU A 424 -1.14 -12.86 -13.26
C LEU A 424 -2.24 -12.19 -12.42
N PRO A 425 -2.54 -12.72 -11.22
CA PRO A 425 -3.54 -12.16 -10.30
C PRO A 425 -3.40 -10.66 -10.07
N LEU A 426 -2.19 -10.16 -9.91
CA LEU A 426 -1.92 -8.73 -9.69
C LEU A 426 -2.50 -7.84 -10.79
N PHE A 427 -2.55 -8.31 -12.03
CA PHE A 427 -2.96 -7.51 -13.19
C PHE A 427 -4.35 -7.83 -13.73
N ASN A 428 -5.08 -8.75 -13.09
CA ASN A 428 -6.44 -9.13 -13.46
C ASN A 428 -7.48 -8.50 -12.53
N THR A 429 -7.69 -7.19 -12.68
CA THR A 429 -8.59 -6.41 -11.82
C THR A 429 -10.03 -6.91 -11.86
N ALA A 430 -10.53 -7.34 -13.00
CA ALA A 430 -11.92 -7.83 -13.10
C ALA A 430 -12.15 -9.08 -12.26
N ALA A 431 -11.24 -10.05 -12.29
CA ALA A 431 -11.36 -11.25 -11.46
C ALA A 431 -11.14 -10.92 -9.97
N TRP A 432 -10.22 -10.01 -9.64
CA TRP A 432 -10.02 -9.54 -8.28
C TRP A 432 -11.30 -8.89 -7.71
N VAL A 433 -11.97 -8.03 -8.48
CA VAL A 433 -13.26 -7.42 -8.11
C VAL A 433 -14.32 -8.50 -7.91
N GLY A 434 -14.37 -9.55 -8.74
CA GLY A 434 -15.27 -10.68 -8.53
C GLY A 434 -15.04 -11.38 -7.18
N HIS A 435 -13.79 -11.51 -6.72
CA HIS A 435 -13.49 -12.03 -5.38
C HIS A 435 -13.93 -11.08 -4.26
N LEU A 436 -13.76 -9.76 -4.46
CA LEU A 436 -14.27 -8.76 -3.53
C LEU A 436 -15.79 -8.84 -3.44
N GLU A 437 -16.49 -8.87 -4.55
CA GLU A 437 -17.94 -9.00 -4.61
C GLU A 437 -18.45 -10.25 -3.89
N ALA A 438 -17.81 -11.39 -4.14
CA ALA A 438 -18.12 -12.64 -3.44
C ALA A 438 -17.88 -12.56 -1.93
N LEU A 439 -16.89 -11.79 -1.48
CA LEU A 439 -16.70 -11.49 -0.06
C LEU A 439 -17.87 -10.66 0.47
N LEU A 440 -18.22 -9.56 -0.20
CA LEU A 440 -19.29 -8.66 0.24
C LEU A 440 -20.64 -9.36 0.35
N GLU A 441 -20.94 -10.29 -0.55
CA GLU A 441 -22.16 -11.10 -0.49
C GLU A 441 -22.22 -12.04 0.72
N ARG A 442 -21.08 -12.61 1.11
CA ARG A 442 -21.02 -13.42 2.33
C ARG A 442 -21.21 -12.60 3.61
N LEU A 443 -20.76 -11.34 3.59
CA LEU A 443 -20.85 -10.44 4.75
C LEU A 443 -22.23 -9.80 4.89
N LEU A 444 -22.91 -9.56 3.76
CA LEU A 444 -24.28 -9.02 3.71
C LEU A 444 -25.15 -9.95 2.86
N PRO A 445 -25.60 -11.07 3.40
CA PRO A 445 -26.44 -12.00 2.66
C PRO A 445 -27.68 -11.29 2.13
N VAL A 446 -27.93 -11.43 0.84
CA VAL A 446 -29.19 -11.03 0.22
C VAL A 446 -30.27 -11.92 0.81
N GLU A 447 -31.31 -11.34 1.42
CA GLU A 447 -32.46 -12.14 1.84
C GLU A 447 -32.93 -12.99 0.64
N PRO A 448 -33.17 -14.30 0.81
CA PRO A 448 -33.68 -15.14 -0.23
C PRO A 448 -34.99 -14.54 -0.74
N LYS A 449 -35.14 -14.40 -2.04
CA LYS A 449 -36.46 -14.07 -2.62
C LYS A 449 -37.45 -15.07 -2.06
N ASN A 450 -38.44 -14.62 -1.31
CA ASN A 450 -39.60 -15.45 -0.95
C ASN A 450 -40.24 -15.93 -2.28
N LEU A 451 -39.97 -17.17 -2.65
CA LEU A 451 -40.57 -17.86 -3.77
C LEU A 451 -42.01 -18.33 -3.45
N ASP A 452 -42.55 -17.92 -2.29
CA ASP A 452 -43.88 -18.33 -1.83
C ASP A 452 -44.94 -17.23 -2.08
N THR A 453 -45.18 -16.83 -3.32
CA THR A 453 -46.47 -16.22 -3.73
C THR A 453 -46.72 -16.37 -5.21
N MET A 454 -46.65 -17.60 -5.72
CA MET A 454 -47.28 -17.95 -6.98
C MET A 454 -47.85 -19.38 -6.88
N ASP A 455 -48.90 -19.52 -6.08
CA ASP A 455 -49.89 -20.57 -6.25
C ASP A 455 -51.07 -20.30 -5.31
N ALA A 456 -51.94 -19.39 -5.72
CA ALA A 456 -53.35 -19.32 -5.30
C ALA A 456 -54.09 -18.34 -6.21
N HIS A 457 -54.45 -18.79 -7.41
CA HIS A 457 -55.75 -18.46 -8.02
C HIS A 457 -55.94 -19.34 -9.24
#